data_da4e7f3db29aaa42e25df8be26d02ccd
#
_entry.id   da4e7f3db29aaa42e25df8be26d02ccd
#
_cell.length_a   1.000
_cell.length_b   1.000
_cell.length_c   1.000
_cell.angle_alpha   90.00
_cell.angle_beta   90.00
_cell.angle_gamma   90.00
#
_symmetry.space_group_name_H-M   'P 1'
#
loop_
_entity.id
_entity.type
_entity.pdbx_description
1 polymer ?
#
loop_
_entity_poly.entity_id
_entity_poly.type
_entity_poly.pdbx_seq_one_letter_code
_entity_poly.pdbx_strand_id
1 'polypeptide(L)'
;MLDARQLEALAAVLEHGGFGSAAAALNLTLSAVSLRIKALEARLGQRVLVRGKVVRATPAGQSLLAHIKQVRLMEGDLLEGTMQRSGAGSHWQSLSVAVNADSLSSWFLPGVAPVLARHHILLDLVIDDQEHTHEALKSGDVVACVSTQATAMRGCMAEPLGV
;
A
#
# COMPACT_ATOMS: atom_id res chain seq x y z
N MET A 1 2.08 -7.95 -19.62
CA MET A 1 2.57 -7.06 -18.57
C MET A 1 1.47 -6.05 -18.27
N LEU A 2 1.18 -5.73 -17.01
CA LEU A 2 0.20 -4.72 -16.63
C LEU A 2 0.73 -3.33 -16.99
N ASP A 3 -0.14 -2.41 -17.38
CA ASP A 3 0.27 -1.04 -17.74
C ASP A 3 0.30 -0.18 -16.46
N ALA A 4 1.46 0.40 -16.16
CA ALA A 4 1.66 1.23 -14.98
C ALA A 4 0.67 2.40 -14.90
N ARG A 5 0.33 3.03 -16.03
CA ARG A 5 -0.63 4.14 -16.08
C ARG A 5 -2.05 3.72 -15.72
N GLN A 6 -2.41 2.47 -16.04
CA GLN A 6 -3.71 1.89 -15.66
C GLN A 6 -3.76 1.59 -14.17
N LEU A 7 -2.67 1.05 -13.61
CA LEU A 7 -2.52 0.80 -12.18
C LEU A 7 -2.52 2.10 -11.37
N GLU A 8 -1.80 3.11 -11.83
CA GLU A 8 -1.78 4.45 -11.24
C GLU A 8 -3.19 5.07 -11.20
N ALA A 9 -3.96 4.95 -12.28
CA ALA A 9 -5.33 5.43 -12.32
C ALA A 9 -6.23 4.69 -11.32
N LEU A 10 -6.05 3.38 -11.13
CA LEU A 10 -6.78 2.59 -10.13
C LEU A 10 -6.44 3.07 -8.71
N ALA A 11 -5.15 3.19 -8.39
CA ALA A 11 -4.70 3.68 -7.09
C ALA A 11 -5.28 5.06 -6.79
N ALA A 12 -5.14 6.02 -7.71
CA ALA A 12 -5.63 7.38 -7.54
C ALA A 12 -7.16 7.44 -7.33
N VAL A 13 -7.95 6.63 -8.05
CA VAL A 13 -9.41 6.58 -7.86
C VAL A 13 -9.80 6.09 -6.47
N LEU A 14 -9.08 5.12 -5.92
CA LEU A 14 -9.32 4.58 -4.58
C LEU A 14 -8.79 5.53 -3.48
N GLU A 15 -7.59 6.06 -3.64
CA GLU A 15 -6.95 6.98 -2.68
C GLU A 15 -7.73 8.30 -2.54
N HIS A 16 -8.22 8.85 -3.66
CA HIS A 16 -8.95 10.12 -3.67
C HIS A 16 -10.49 9.98 -3.63
N GLY A 17 -11.00 8.75 -3.49
CA GLY A 17 -12.41 8.46 -3.31
C GLY A 17 -13.30 8.65 -4.55
N GLY A 18 -12.72 8.88 -5.74
CA GLY A 18 -13.52 9.05 -6.95
C GLY A 18 -12.74 9.45 -8.20
N PHE A 19 -13.41 9.31 -9.34
CA PHE A 19 -12.81 9.57 -10.66
C PHE A 19 -12.44 11.04 -10.89
N GLY A 20 -13.26 11.99 -10.38
CA GLY A 20 -13.00 13.42 -10.54
C GLY A 20 -11.78 13.88 -9.76
N SER A 21 -11.70 13.48 -8.49
CA SER A 21 -10.57 13.79 -7.61
C SER A 21 -9.27 13.14 -8.12
N ALA A 22 -9.35 11.89 -8.59
CA ALA A 22 -8.22 11.19 -9.22
C ALA A 22 -7.74 11.90 -10.49
N ALA A 23 -8.66 12.38 -11.32
CA ALA A 23 -8.33 13.12 -12.54
C ALA A 23 -7.54 14.41 -12.20
N ALA A 24 -8.00 15.14 -11.19
CA ALA A 24 -7.30 16.34 -10.70
C ALA A 24 -5.90 16.00 -10.15
N ALA A 25 -5.79 14.96 -9.31
CA ALA A 25 -4.51 14.54 -8.73
C ALA A 25 -3.49 14.09 -9.78
N LEU A 26 -3.96 13.43 -10.85
CA LEU A 26 -3.10 12.95 -11.94
C LEU A 26 -2.88 13.98 -13.07
N ASN A 27 -3.44 15.18 -12.98
CA ASN A 27 -3.45 16.18 -14.05
C ASN A 27 -4.01 15.62 -15.37
N LEU A 28 -5.09 14.83 -15.27
CA LEU A 28 -5.77 14.19 -16.40
C LEU A 28 -7.23 14.63 -16.49
N THR A 29 -7.87 14.32 -17.61
CA THR A 29 -9.32 14.47 -17.73
C THR A 29 -10.03 13.26 -17.09
N LEU A 30 -11.26 13.46 -16.63
CA LEU A 30 -12.11 12.40 -16.09
C LEU A 30 -12.32 11.27 -17.12
N SER A 31 -12.45 11.61 -18.39
CA SER A 31 -12.56 10.64 -19.47
C SER A 31 -11.30 9.79 -19.64
N ALA A 32 -10.11 10.39 -19.50
CA ALA A 32 -8.83 9.68 -19.58
C ALA A 32 -8.68 8.67 -18.43
N VAL A 33 -8.98 9.07 -17.19
CA VAL A 33 -8.98 8.15 -16.04
C VAL A 33 -9.99 7.03 -16.25
N SER A 34 -11.21 7.35 -16.68
CA SER A 34 -12.25 6.35 -16.94
C SER A 34 -11.83 5.35 -18.04
N LEU A 35 -11.16 5.83 -19.10
CA LEU A 35 -10.64 4.99 -20.17
C LEU A 35 -9.54 4.04 -19.68
N ARG A 36 -8.61 4.53 -18.87
CA ARG A 36 -7.54 3.71 -18.26
C ARG A 36 -8.13 2.56 -17.42
N ILE A 37 -9.13 2.87 -16.57
CA ILE A 37 -9.82 1.85 -15.76
C ILE A 37 -10.55 0.83 -16.64
N LYS A 38 -11.30 1.29 -17.66
CA LYS A 38 -11.98 0.38 -18.59
C LYS A 38 -11.00 -0.53 -19.33
N ALA A 39 -9.85 -0.01 -19.75
CA ALA A 39 -8.84 -0.81 -20.43
C ALA A 39 -8.22 -1.86 -19.48
N LEU A 40 -8.01 -1.52 -18.20
CA LEU A 40 -7.56 -2.45 -17.18
C LEU A 40 -8.58 -3.57 -16.95
N GLU A 41 -9.86 -3.21 -16.77
CA GLU A 41 -10.97 -4.15 -16.59
C GLU A 41 -11.13 -5.08 -17.80
N ALA A 42 -11.08 -4.53 -19.02
CA ALA A 42 -11.15 -5.30 -20.25
C ALA A 42 -10.00 -6.32 -20.37
N ARG A 43 -8.79 -5.91 -19.98
CA ARG A 43 -7.62 -6.80 -19.97
C ARG A 43 -7.72 -7.95 -18.97
N LEU A 44 -8.32 -7.68 -17.79
CA LEU A 44 -8.50 -8.66 -16.71
C LEU A 44 -9.75 -9.53 -16.90
N GLY A 45 -10.65 -9.14 -17.80
CA GLY A 45 -11.94 -9.80 -17.98
C GLY A 45 -12.90 -9.63 -16.80
N GLN A 46 -12.61 -8.73 -15.87
CA GLN A 46 -13.42 -8.50 -14.67
C GLN A 46 -13.32 -7.06 -14.17
N ARG A 47 -14.32 -6.62 -13.39
CA ARG A 47 -14.33 -5.30 -12.80
C ARG A 47 -13.37 -5.22 -11.64
N VAL A 48 -12.67 -4.08 -11.52
CA VAL A 48 -11.76 -3.76 -10.40
C VAL A 48 -12.36 -2.75 -9.43
N LEU A 49 -13.41 -2.03 -9.85
CA LEU A 49 -14.11 -1.05 -9.03
C LEU A 49 -15.62 -1.31 -9.00
N VAL A 50 -16.22 -1.11 -7.83
CA VAL A 50 -17.66 -0.98 -7.64
C VAL A 50 -17.98 0.52 -7.61
N ARG A 51 -18.84 0.96 -8.54
CA ARG A 51 -19.32 2.33 -8.62
C ARG A 51 -20.55 2.50 -7.76
N GLY A 52 -20.57 3.51 -6.91
CA GLY A 52 -21.68 3.85 -6.04
C GLY A 52 -21.49 5.27 -5.50
N LYS A 53 -22.18 5.60 -4.42
CA LYS A 53 -21.99 6.90 -3.74
C LYS A 53 -20.54 7.07 -3.27
N VAL A 54 -19.89 5.97 -2.93
CA VAL A 54 -18.45 5.87 -2.66
C VAL A 54 -17.90 4.78 -3.59
N VAL A 55 -16.78 5.08 -4.28
CA VAL A 55 -16.09 4.11 -5.12
C VAL A 55 -15.32 3.14 -4.21
N ARG A 56 -15.46 1.84 -4.44
CA ARG A 56 -14.80 0.80 -3.66
C ARG A 56 -14.09 -0.19 -4.60
N ALA A 57 -13.02 -0.79 -4.12
CA ALA A 57 -12.36 -1.87 -4.83
C ALA A 57 -13.19 -3.15 -4.79
N THR A 58 -13.21 -3.91 -5.87
CA THR A 58 -13.60 -5.32 -5.87
C THR A 58 -12.47 -6.18 -5.26
N PRO A 59 -12.67 -7.49 -5.00
CA PRO A 59 -11.56 -8.36 -4.59
C PRO A 59 -10.38 -8.33 -5.56
N ALA A 60 -10.65 -8.28 -6.87
CA ALA A 60 -9.62 -8.12 -7.90
C ALA A 60 -8.93 -6.76 -7.81
N GLY A 61 -9.70 -5.69 -7.54
CA GLY A 61 -9.17 -4.34 -7.32
C GLY A 61 -8.28 -4.25 -6.08
N GLN A 62 -8.65 -4.93 -4.99
CA GLN A 62 -7.84 -5.02 -3.77
C GLN A 62 -6.51 -5.73 -4.02
N SER A 63 -6.53 -6.87 -4.72
CA SER A 63 -5.31 -7.59 -5.09
C SER A 63 -4.36 -6.73 -5.95
N LEU A 64 -4.92 -5.92 -6.86
CA LEU A 64 -4.12 -4.98 -7.65
C LEU A 64 -3.58 -3.83 -6.80
N LEU A 65 -4.35 -3.32 -5.86
CA LEU A 65 -3.90 -2.26 -4.96
C LEU A 65 -2.73 -2.74 -4.09
N ALA A 66 -2.83 -3.98 -3.56
CA ALA A 66 -1.73 -4.63 -2.85
C ALA A 66 -0.46 -4.70 -3.72
N HIS A 67 -0.62 -5.16 -4.96
CA HIS A 67 0.49 -5.22 -5.92
C HIS A 67 1.10 -3.83 -6.19
N ILE A 68 0.28 -2.80 -6.38
CA ILE A 68 0.75 -1.42 -6.60
C ILE A 68 1.57 -0.93 -5.39
N LYS A 69 1.09 -1.18 -4.17
CA LYS A 69 1.81 -0.80 -2.94
C LYS A 69 3.19 -1.47 -2.87
N GLN A 70 3.26 -2.78 -3.18
CA GLN A 70 4.52 -3.51 -3.21
C GLN A 70 5.50 -2.97 -4.28
N VAL A 71 5.00 -2.68 -5.49
CA VAL A 71 5.82 -2.10 -6.56
C VAL A 71 6.36 -0.74 -6.15
N ARG A 72 5.53 0.14 -5.59
CA ARG A 72 5.97 1.47 -5.10
C ARG A 72 7.07 1.36 -4.04
N LEU A 73 6.99 0.38 -3.13
CA LEU A 73 8.05 0.14 -2.14
C LEU A 73 9.37 -0.29 -2.81
N MET A 74 9.30 -1.27 -3.73
CA MET A 74 10.49 -1.73 -4.46
C MET A 74 11.11 -0.62 -5.32
N GLU A 75 10.30 0.21 -5.96
CA GLU A 75 10.77 1.37 -6.72
C GLU A 75 11.42 2.42 -5.80
N GLY A 76 10.82 2.64 -4.60
CA GLY A 76 11.39 3.51 -3.57
C GLY A 76 12.79 3.06 -3.15
N ASP A 77 12.95 1.79 -2.80
CA ASP A 77 14.24 1.19 -2.41
C ASP A 77 15.28 1.32 -3.52
N LEU A 78 14.86 1.09 -4.77
CA LEU A 78 15.75 1.24 -5.93
C LEU A 78 16.21 2.69 -6.12
N LEU A 79 15.29 3.64 -5.98
CA LEU A 79 15.60 5.07 -6.10
C LEU A 79 16.53 5.53 -4.98
N GLU A 80 16.30 5.11 -3.73
CA GLU A 80 17.21 5.41 -2.61
C GLU A 80 18.61 4.84 -2.87
N GLY A 81 18.71 3.59 -3.28
CA GLY A 81 20.00 2.97 -3.61
C GLY A 81 20.76 3.66 -4.75
N THR A 82 20.02 4.28 -5.67
CA THR A 82 20.61 5.01 -6.82
C THR A 82 20.88 6.48 -6.50
N MET A 83 20.02 7.13 -5.71
CA MET A 83 20.15 8.55 -5.35
C MET A 83 21.17 8.79 -4.22
N GLN A 84 21.40 7.86 -3.31
CA GLN A 84 22.51 7.93 -2.35
C GLN A 84 23.87 8.03 -3.03
N ARG A 85 23.99 7.52 -4.25
CA ARG A 85 25.18 7.71 -5.12
C ARG A 85 25.25 9.11 -5.73
N SER A 86 24.16 9.86 -5.79
CA SER A 86 24.07 11.16 -6.49
C SER A 86 23.94 12.36 -5.56
N GLY A 87 23.92 12.18 -4.22
CA GLY A 87 23.81 13.28 -3.25
C GLY A 87 22.49 14.06 -3.27
N ALA A 88 21.46 13.55 -3.97
CA ALA A 88 20.13 14.14 -3.99
C ALA A 88 19.33 13.70 -2.75
N GLY A 89 18.73 14.67 -2.07
CA GLY A 89 18.14 14.56 -0.73
C GLY A 89 17.21 13.36 -0.49
N SER A 90 17.12 12.97 0.77
CA SER A 90 16.33 11.83 1.24
C SER A 90 14.86 11.98 0.87
N HIS A 91 14.33 10.98 0.19
CA HIS A 91 12.91 10.88 -0.11
C HIS A 91 12.22 10.11 1.03
N TRP A 92 11.13 10.67 1.57
CA TRP A 92 10.34 9.99 2.59
C TRP A 92 9.49 8.89 1.95
N GLN A 93 9.60 7.66 2.46
CA GLN A 93 8.79 6.53 2.03
C GLN A 93 7.66 6.27 3.02
N SER A 94 6.46 5.94 2.54
CA SER A 94 5.35 5.55 3.39
C SER A 94 5.29 4.04 3.54
N LEU A 95 5.27 3.55 4.79
CA LEU A 95 5.18 2.15 5.15
C LEU A 95 3.91 1.91 5.96
N SER A 96 2.96 1.14 5.42
CA SER A 96 1.73 0.78 6.12
C SER A 96 1.94 -0.50 6.94
N VAL A 97 1.71 -0.43 8.24
CA VAL A 97 1.90 -1.54 9.19
C VAL A 97 0.66 -1.73 10.04
N ALA A 98 0.18 -2.96 10.17
CA ALA A 98 -0.87 -3.30 11.11
C ALA A 98 -0.26 -3.68 12.47
N VAL A 99 -0.80 -3.09 13.54
CA VAL A 99 -0.34 -3.34 14.91
C VAL A 99 -1.54 -3.37 15.85
N ASN A 100 -1.50 -4.21 16.87
CA ASN A 100 -2.52 -4.20 17.90
C ASN A 100 -2.28 -3.05 18.91
N ALA A 101 -3.35 -2.66 19.60
CA ALA A 101 -3.33 -1.55 20.54
C ALA A 101 -2.31 -1.75 21.69
N ASP A 102 -2.16 -2.98 22.19
CA ASP A 102 -1.25 -3.29 23.29
C ASP A 102 0.20 -3.13 22.89
N SER A 103 0.60 -3.64 21.73
CA SER A 103 1.95 -3.44 21.19
C SER A 103 2.23 -1.97 20.89
N LEU A 104 1.24 -1.26 20.33
CA LEU A 104 1.37 0.16 20.01
C LEU A 104 1.58 1.00 21.27
N SER A 105 0.81 0.73 22.33
CA SER A 105 0.88 1.48 23.60
C SER A 105 2.13 1.20 24.43
N SER A 106 2.81 0.09 24.17
CA SER A 106 3.93 -0.36 25.00
C SER A 106 5.30 -0.17 24.31
N TRP A 107 5.65 -1.05 23.40
CA TRP A 107 7.02 -1.17 22.90
C TRP A 107 7.20 -0.75 21.43
N PHE A 108 6.15 -0.81 20.63
CA PHE A 108 6.27 -0.70 19.17
C PHE A 108 6.87 0.66 18.75
N LEU A 109 6.22 1.77 19.10
CA LEU A 109 6.71 3.10 18.69
C LEU A 109 8.12 3.41 19.21
N PRO A 110 8.44 3.20 20.51
CA PRO A 110 9.81 3.39 20.98
C PRO A 110 10.84 2.53 20.25
N GLY A 111 10.46 1.29 19.88
CA GLY A 111 11.35 0.37 19.19
C GLY A 111 11.62 0.74 17.74
N VAL A 112 10.59 1.20 16.99
CA VAL A 112 10.73 1.49 15.56
C VAL A 112 11.13 2.92 15.24
N ALA A 113 10.84 3.88 16.10
CA ALA A 113 11.09 5.31 15.85
C ALA A 113 12.55 5.65 15.43
N PRO A 114 13.59 5.08 16.04
CA PRO A 114 14.96 5.35 15.62
C PRO A 114 15.25 4.85 14.19
N VAL A 115 14.67 3.72 13.81
CA VAL A 115 14.82 3.13 12.47
C VAL A 115 14.08 3.96 11.44
N LEU A 116 12.83 4.35 11.75
CA LEU A 116 12.01 5.19 10.87
C LEU A 116 12.70 6.54 10.58
N ALA A 117 13.23 7.18 11.62
CA ALA A 117 13.95 8.45 11.49
C ALA A 117 15.22 8.30 10.65
N ARG A 118 15.99 7.23 10.88
CA ARG A 118 17.23 6.94 10.16
C ARG A 118 17.02 6.71 8.68
N HIS A 119 15.93 6.01 8.32
CA HIS A 119 15.63 5.64 6.94
C HIS A 119 14.59 6.53 6.27
N HIS A 120 14.19 7.64 6.89
CA HIS A 120 13.20 8.58 6.37
C HIS A 120 11.87 7.90 6.00
N ILE A 121 11.38 7.04 6.91
CA ILE A 121 10.13 6.29 6.72
C ILE A 121 8.98 7.02 7.44
N LEU A 122 7.91 7.29 6.71
CA LEU A 122 6.62 7.69 7.26
C LEU A 122 5.81 6.44 7.58
N LEU A 123 5.45 6.24 8.83
CA LEU A 123 4.68 5.10 9.27
C LEU A 123 3.18 5.40 9.16
N ASP A 124 2.48 4.60 8.37
CA ASP A 124 1.02 4.58 8.28
C ASP A 124 0.50 3.38 9.08
N LEU A 125 -0.22 3.65 10.18
CA LEU A 125 -0.63 2.64 11.13
C LEU A 125 -2.09 2.22 10.92
N VAL A 126 -2.29 0.91 10.76
CA VAL A 126 -3.60 0.28 10.86
C VAL A 126 -3.69 -0.39 12.23
N ILE A 127 -4.55 0.15 13.09
CA ILE A 127 -4.76 -0.41 14.43
C ILE A 127 -5.94 -1.36 14.38
N ASP A 128 -5.71 -2.62 14.69
CA ASP A 128 -6.74 -3.65 14.68
C ASP A 128 -6.42 -4.72 15.76
N ASP A 129 -7.39 -5.59 16.02
CA ASP A 129 -7.19 -6.71 16.94
C ASP A 129 -6.15 -7.69 16.41
N GLN A 130 -5.49 -8.40 17.33
CA GLN A 130 -4.40 -9.35 16.99
C GLN A 130 -4.80 -10.40 15.95
N GLU A 131 -6.08 -10.79 15.94
CA GLU A 131 -6.61 -11.76 14.97
C GLU A 131 -6.85 -11.14 13.59
N HIS A 132 -7.12 -9.84 13.50
CA HIS A 132 -7.45 -9.13 12.26
C HIS A 132 -6.23 -8.50 11.58
N THR A 133 -5.12 -8.23 12.28
CA THR A 133 -3.89 -7.70 11.68
C THR A 133 -3.37 -8.56 10.53
N HIS A 134 -3.60 -9.88 10.60
CA HIS A 134 -3.28 -10.83 9.55
C HIS A 134 -4.13 -10.65 8.28
N GLU A 135 -5.38 -10.26 8.42
CA GLU A 135 -6.27 -10.04 7.28
C GLU A 135 -5.86 -8.78 6.52
N ALA A 136 -5.43 -7.74 7.21
CA ALA A 136 -4.90 -6.53 6.59
C ALA A 136 -3.63 -6.80 5.76
N LEU A 137 -2.74 -7.70 6.25
CA LEU A 137 -1.57 -8.14 5.48
C LEU A 137 -1.98 -9.00 4.27
N LYS A 138 -2.95 -9.89 4.43
CA LYS A 138 -3.45 -10.76 3.37
C LYS A 138 -4.20 -9.99 2.28
N SER A 139 -4.95 -8.96 2.63
CA SER A 139 -5.63 -8.07 1.67
C SER A 139 -4.67 -7.11 0.98
N GLY A 140 -3.44 -6.96 1.51
CA GLY A 140 -2.45 -6.01 1.01
C GLY A 140 -2.73 -4.57 1.42
N ASP A 141 -3.56 -4.35 2.44
CA ASP A 141 -3.78 -3.02 3.01
C ASP A 141 -2.55 -2.54 3.76
N VAL A 142 -1.78 -3.48 4.30
CA VAL A 142 -0.49 -3.23 4.94
C VAL A 142 0.59 -4.13 4.33
N VAL A 143 1.85 -3.75 4.49
CA VAL A 143 3.01 -4.51 4.01
C VAL A 143 3.68 -5.32 5.12
N ALA A 144 3.39 -5.00 6.38
CA ALA A 144 3.83 -5.73 7.55
C ALA A 144 2.74 -5.71 8.63
N CYS A 145 2.78 -6.69 9.53
CA CYS A 145 1.94 -6.69 10.71
C CYS A 145 2.68 -7.25 11.93
N VAL A 146 2.31 -6.77 13.10
CA VAL A 146 2.68 -7.37 14.38
C VAL A 146 1.57 -8.32 14.79
N SER A 147 1.91 -9.58 14.99
CA SER A 147 0.94 -10.65 15.26
C SER A 147 1.51 -11.65 16.26
N THR A 148 0.61 -12.39 16.93
CA THR A 148 0.96 -13.52 17.77
C THR A 148 1.13 -14.82 17.00
N GLN A 149 0.84 -14.83 15.70
CA GLN A 149 1.00 -16.03 14.88
C GLN A 149 2.45 -16.24 14.46
N ALA A 150 3.02 -17.36 14.87
CA ALA A 150 4.41 -17.71 14.55
C ALA A 150 4.62 -18.20 13.11
N THR A 151 3.53 -18.55 12.40
CA THR A 151 3.63 -19.14 11.05
C THR A 151 3.50 -18.05 10.00
N ALA A 152 4.51 -17.94 9.15
CA ALA A 152 4.48 -17.02 8.00
C ALA A 152 3.38 -17.40 6.99
N MET A 153 2.67 -16.39 6.48
CA MET A 153 1.77 -16.58 5.36
C MET A 153 2.55 -16.75 4.05
N ARG A 154 1.89 -17.32 3.05
CA ARG A 154 2.48 -17.50 1.72
C ARG A 154 2.92 -16.14 1.13
N GLY A 155 4.20 -16.03 0.82
CA GLY A 155 4.80 -14.80 0.28
C GLY A 155 5.23 -13.79 1.34
N CYS A 156 5.12 -14.13 2.63
CA CYS A 156 5.59 -13.32 3.75
C CYS A 156 6.71 -14.02 4.50
N MET A 157 7.47 -13.25 5.27
CA MET A 157 8.42 -13.74 6.27
C MET A 157 7.87 -13.48 7.66
N ALA A 158 8.15 -14.34 8.62
CA ALA A 158 7.83 -14.12 10.03
C ALA A 158 9.12 -14.19 10.85
N GLU A 159 9.34 -13.19 11.67
CA GLU A 159 10.48 -13.08 12.58
C GLU A 159 9.96 -12.93 14.01
N PRO A 160 10.45 -13.75 14.96
CA PRO A 160 10.07 -13.61 16.35
C PRO A 160 10.72 -12.35 16.95
N LEU A 161 9.90 -11.51 17.59
CA LEU A 161 10.35 -10.29 18.24
C LEU A 161 10.65 -10.48 19.75
N GLY A 162 10.42 -11.67 20.26
CA GLY A 162 10.58 -12.04 21.65
C GLY A 162 9.29 -12.59 22.28
N VAL A 163 9.34 -12.93 23.55
CA VAL A 163 8.22 -13.38 24.42
C VAL A 163 8.09 -12.44 25.60
#